data_d27b0d6ba72861ccb12da1607aff452d
#
_entry.id   d27b0d6ba72861ccb12da1607aff452d
#
_cell.length_a   1.000
_cell.length_b   1.000
_cell.length_c   1.000
_cell.angle_alpha   90.00
_cell.angle_beta   90.00
_cell.angle_gamma   90.00
#
_symmetry.space_group_name_H-M   'P 1'
#
loop_
_entity.id
_entity.type
_entity.pdbx_description
1 polymer ?
#
loop_
_entity_poly.entity_id
_entity_poly.type
_entity_poly.pdbx_seq_one_letter_code
_entity_poly.pdbx_strand_id
1 'polypeptide(L)'
;MATIPGSPTSPNATHPLQGDELEPGLLYAVLTYRGELASWNWTFFVPNPAVTPIGSSGTSFHVVDNAVGGWKFEMEVKDVVSSPHVVAIVRLANVSFLGDYEDIVGTDSLLPMFQSVAIPPAGSAGVTDFSSRTWFLDAIYVLHDCCVVQCDDVWMLEREIRRCAFTAMDKYLQNSGASEPPSDLSLDLISCRRLDGIPI
;
A
#
# COMPACT_ATOMS: atom_id res chain seq x y z
N MET A 1 -47.46 -19.14 -15.02
CA MET A 1 -45.98 -19.30 -15.12
C MET A 1 -45.35 -18.11 -14.42
N ALA A 2 -44.82 -18.31 -13.23
CA ALA A 2 -44.20 -17.25 -12.43
C ALA A 2 -42.69 -17.29 -12.68
N THR A 3 -42.15 -16.18 -13.13
CA THR A 3 -40.69 -15.99 -13.38
C THR A 3 -40.02 -15.77 -12.03
N ILE A 4 -39.07 -16.64 -11.69
CA ILE A 4 -38.24 -16.54 -10.49
C ILE A 4 -37.21 -15.41 -10.72
N PRO A 5 -37.09 -14.42 -9.83
CA PRO A 5 -36.06 -13.40 -9.96
C PRO A 5 -34.70 -14.01 -9.63
N GLY A 6 -33.73 -13.71 -10.50
CA GLY A 6 -32.35 -14.21 -10.40
C GLY A 6 -31.70 -13.86 -9.07
N SER A 7 -30.95 -14.84 -8.54
CA SER A 7 -30.13 -14.69 -7.35
C SER A 7 -29.11 -13.54 -7.49
N PRO A 8 -28.87 -12.77 -6.44
CA PRO A 8 -27.84 -11.73 -6.48
C PRO A 8 -26.45 -12.38 -6.61
N THR A 9 -25.76 -12.05 -7.67
CA THR A 9 -24.37 -12.43 -7.91
C THR A 9 -23.53 -11.89 -6.77
N SER A 10 -22.88 -12.78 -6.04
CA SER A 10 -21.96 -12.42 -4.94
C SER A 10 -20.79 -11.59 -5.46
N PRO A 11 -20.50 -10.42 -4.89
CA PRO A 11 -19.43 -9.54 -5.38
C PRO A 11 -18.05 -9.86 -4.77
N ASN A 12 -17.74 -11.11 -4.49
CA ASN A 12 -16.48 -11.53 -3.87
C ASN A 12 -15.66 -12.45 -4.79
N ALA A 13 -15.37 -11.99 -6.02
CA ALA A 13 -14.27 -12.55 -6.78
C ALA A 13 -13.03 -11.70 -6.48
N THR A 14 -12.11 -12.22 -5.66
CA THR A 14 -10.74 -11.72 -5.56
C THR A 14 -10.04 -12.02 -6.89
N HIS A 15 -9.93 -11.02 -7.76
CA HIS A 15 -9.11 -11.14 -8.96
C HIS A 15 -7.65 -10.85 -8.61
N PRO A 16 -6.70 -11.62 -9.17
CA PRO A 16 -5.29 -11.25 -9.11
C PRO A 16 -5.10 -9.93 -9.86
N LEU A 17 -4.28 -9.02 -9.31
CA LEU A 17 -3.92 -7.80 -10.00
C LEU A 17 -3.13 -8.12 -11.26
N GLN A 18 -3.63 -7.66 -12.38
CA GLN A 18 -2.81 -7.42 -13.55
C GLN A 18 -2.19 -6.02 -13.39
N GLY A 19 -0.97 -5.80 -13.93
CA GLY A 19 -0.25 -4.55 -13.77
C GLY A 19 -0.97 -3.28 -14.24
N ASP A 20 -2.07 -3.43 -14.96
CA ASP A 20 -2.97 -2.39 -15.45
C ASP A 20 -4.12 -2.05 -14.48
N GLU A 21 -4.19 -2.70 -13.31
CA GLU A 21 -5.26 -2.47 -12.33
C GLU A 21 -4.93 -1.39 -11.29
N LEU A 22 -3.69 -0.88 -11.24
CA LEU A 22 -3.33 0.25 -10.40
C LEU A 22 -3.72 1.56 -11.10
N GLU A 23 -4.77 2.18 -10.58
CA GLU A 23 -5.35 3.38 -11.18
C GLU A 23 -4.54 4.63 -10.83
N PRO A 24 -4.23 5.51 -11.80
CA PRO A 24 -3.65 6.83 -11.53
C PRO A 24 -4.55 7.68 -10.62
N GLY A 25 -3.93 8.57 -9.84
CA GLY A 25 -4.65 9.43 -8.91
C GLY A 25 -5.16 8.71 -7.66
N LEU A 26 -4.72 7.47 -7.42
CA LEU A 26 -4.98 6.75 -6.19
C LEU A 26 -3.71 6.59 -5.35
N LEU A 27 -3.89 6.61 -4.04
CA LEU A 27 -2.86 6.31 -3.06
C LEU A 27 -3.03 4.87 -2.59
N TYR A 28 -1.94 4.11 -2.58
CA TYR A 28 -1.90 2.72 -2.16
C TYR A 28 -0.95 2.51 -0.99
N ALA A 29 -1.26 1.53 -0.13
CA ALA A 29 -0.30 0.89 0.75
C ALA A 29 0.33 -0.29 0.01
N VAL A 30 1.64 -0.40 0.04
CA VAL A 30 2.40 -1.52 -0.52
C VAL A 30 3.21 -2.18 0.60
N LEU A 31 3.04 -3.48 0.76
CA LEU A 31 3.79 -4.28 1.71
C LEU A 31 4.76 -5.19 0.97
N THR A 32 6.04 -5.10 1.34
CA THR A 32 7.09 -5.96 0.79
C THR A 32 7.68 -6.87 1.86
N TYR A 33 7.93 -8.12 1.50
CA TYR A 33 8.51 -9.13 2.37
C TYR A 33 9.95 -8.80 2.80
N ARG A 34 10.26 -8.95 4.08
CA ARG A 34 11.58 -8.66 4.67
C ARG A 34 12.45 -9.89 4.95
N GLY A 35 12.03 -11.07 4.51
CA GLY A 35 12.75 -12.32 4.80
C GLY A 35 12.33 -13.02 6.09
N GLU A 36 11.49 -12.41 6.92
CA GLU A 36 11.00 -12.96 8.18
C GLU A 36 9.47 -13.12 8.13
N LEU A 37 8.96 -14.18 8.76
CA LEU A 37 7.52 -14.44 8.81
C LEU A 37 6.79 -13.26 9.47
N ALA A 38 5.72 -12.79 8.82
CA ALA A 38 4.90 -11.67 9.28
C ALA A 38 5.65 -10.33 9.44
N SER A 39 6.78 -10.16 8.74
CA SER A 39 7.56 -8.94 8.73
C SER A 39 7.56 -8.31 7.34
N TRP A 40 7.09 -7.06 7.25
CA TRP A 40 6.95 -6.33 6.01
C TRP A 40 7.54 -4.93 6.12
N ASN A 41 8.08 -4.42 5.01
CA ASN A 41 8.26 -2.98 4.82
C ASN A 41 6.94 -2.38 4.36
N TRP A 42 6.59 -1.24 4.94
CA TRP A 42 5.37 -0.49 4.67
C TRP A 42 5.70 0.75 3.86
N THR A 43 5.00 0.92 2.75
CA THR A 43 5.28 1.96 1.76
C THR A 43 3.96 2.56 1.28
N PHE A 44 3.91 3.88 1.08
CA PHE A 44 2.87 4.52 0.27
C PHE A 44 3.31 4.53 -1.19
N PHE A 45 2.36 4.40 -2.09
CA PHE A 45 2.63 4.35 -3.51
C PHE A 45 1.58 5.12 -4.31
N VAL A 46 2.03 5.92 -5.27
CA VAL A 46 1.19 6.63 -6.25
C VAL A 46 1.60 6.19 -7.65
N PRO A 47 0.71 5.58 -8.44
CA PRO A 47 1.00 5.13 -9.79
C PRO A 47 1.30 6.30 -10.73
N ASN A 48 2.31 6.15 -11.59
CA ASN A 48 2.64 7.13 -12.64
C ASN A 48 1.87 6.81 -13.92
N PRO A 49 0.97 7.69 -14.39
CA PRO A 49 0.21 7.46 -15.60
C PRO A 49 1.04 7.50 -16.88
N ALA A 50 2.24 8.09 -16.86
CA ALA A 50 3.12 8.19 -18.01
C ALA A 50 3.94 6.93 -18.29
N VAL A 51 3.95 5.96 -17.37
CA VAL A 51 4.71 4.70 -17.49
C VAL A 51 3.81 3.59 -18.00
N THR A 52 4.28 2.82 -18.98
CA THR A 52 3.54 1.70 -19.58
C THR A 52 4.17 0.36 -19.15
N PRO A 53 3.40 -0.63 -18.68
CA PRO A 53 1.96 -0.58 -18.46
C PRO A 53 1.59 0.38 -17.32
N ILE A 54 0.46 1.08 -17.50
CA ILE A 54 -0.01 2.07 -16.51
C ILE A 54 -0.21 1.38 -15.16
N GLY A 55 0.28 2.02 -14.10
CA GLY A 55 0.13 1.54 -12.73
C GLY A 55 1.25 0.61 -12.25
N SER A 56 2.10 0.05 -13.13
CA SER A 56 3.19 -0.83 -12.69
C SER A 56 4.28 -0.08 -11.92
N SER A 57 4.59 1.14 -12.36
CA SER A 57 5.61 2.01 -11.77
C SER A 57 5.01 3.32 -11.27
N GLY A 58 5.65 3.93 -10.28
CA GLY A 58 5.21 5.18 -9.70
C GLY A 58 6.12 5.63 -8.56
N THR A 59 5.67 6.63 -7.82
CA THR A 59 6.41 7.17 -6.67
C THR A 59 6.06 6.44 -5.39
N SER A 60 7.08 5.96 -4.71
CA SER A 60 7.03 5.34 -3.39
C SER A 60 7.54 6.30 -2.32
N PHE A 61 6.83 6.37 -1.19
CA PHE A 61 7.22 7.12 0.00
C PHE A 61 7.34 6.15 1.18
N HIS A 62 8.50 6.10 1.80
CA HIS A 62 8.78 5.16 2.89
C HIS A 62 9.96 5.61 3.75
N VAL A 63 10.22 4.86 4.80
CA VAL A 63 11.43 5.03 5.60
C VAL A 63 12.30 3.78 5.48
N VAL A 64 13.60 4.00 5.45
CA VAL A 64 14.62 2.96 5.40
C VAL A 64 15.52 3.04 6.61
N ASP A 65 15.92 1.88 7.13
CA ASP A 65 16.96 1.78 8.13
C ASP A 65 18.32 1.90 7.42
N ASN A 66 19.12 2.87 7.81
CA ASN A 66 20.44 3.02 7.26
C ASN A 66 21.48 2.27 8.12
N ALA A 67 22.50 1.73 7.44
CA ALA A 67 23.55 0.91 8.08
C ALA A 67 24.34 1.64 9.20
N VAL A 68 24.16 2.92 9.41
CA VAL A 68 24.81 3.74 10.45
C VAL A 68 23.92 3.87 11.70
N GLY A 69 22.78 3.13 11.74
CA GLY A 69 21.92 3.02 12.91
C GLY A 69 20.89 4.13 13.05
N GLY A 70 20.24 4.50 11.98
CA GLY A 70 19.12 5.45 12.01
C GLY A 70 18.16 5.21 10.87
N TRP A 71 16.99 5.79 10.99
CA TRP A 71 15.96 5.79 9.96
C TRP A 71 16.03 7.07 9.14
N LYS A 72 15.70 6.99 7.86
CA LYS A 72 15.53 8.17 7.01
C LYS A 72 14.31 7.99 6.10
N PHE A 73 13.66 9.09 5.81
CA PHE A 73 12.63 9.15 4.79
C PHE A 73 13.27 9.09 3.40
N GLU A 74 12.67 8.29 2.53
CA GLU A 74 13.02 8.22 1.11
C GLU A 74 11.78 8.33 0.24
N MET A 75 11.97 9.01 -0.89
CA MET A 75 11.04 9.03 -2.00
C MET A 75 11.77 8.49 -3.22
N GLU A 76 11.24 7.44 -3.84
CA GLU A 76 11.86 6.81 -5.00
C GLU A 76 10.82 6.43 -6.07
N VAL A 77 11.24 6.38 -7.32
CA VAL A 77 10.43 5.78 -8.39
C VAL A 77 10.68 4.28 -8.38
N LYS A 78 9.60 3.49 -8.33
CA LYS A 78 9.67 2.04 -8.17
C LYS A 78 8.63 1.33 -9.01
N ASP A 79 9.01 0.18 -9.58
CA ASP A 79 8.07 -0.79 -10.11
C ASP A 79 7.63 -1.72 -8.97
N VAL A 80 6.36 -1.64 -8.59
CA VAL A 80 5.81 -2.44 -7.49
C VAL A 80 5.13 -3.71 -7.99
N VAL A 81 4.70 -3.75 -9.24
CA VAL A 81 4.00 -4.90 -9.82
C VAL A 81 4.98 -6.00 -10.21
N SER A 82 6.11 -5.63 -10.84
CA SER A 82 7.14 -6.60 -11.23
C SER A 82 8.06 -7.01 -10.06
N SER A 83 7.93 -6.40 -8.89
CA SER A 83 8.76 -6.71 -7.73
C SER A 83 8.38 -8.04 -7.10
N PRO A 84 9.28 -9.04 -7.05
CA PRO A 84 8.98 -10.36 -6.49
C PRO A 84 8.79 -10.35 -4.96
N HIS A 85 9.11 -9.25 -4.31
CA HIS A 85 8.98 -9.10 -2.85
C HIS A 85 7.68 -8.43 -2.42
N VAL A 86 6.90 -7.86 -3.34
CA VAL A 86 5.61 -7.27 -3.01
C VAL A 86 4.61 -8.39 -2.69
N VAL A 87 4.04 -8.34 -1.49
CA VAL A 87 3.06 -9.34 -1.00
C VAL A 87 1.64 -8.81 -0.97
N ALA A 88 1.46 -7.50 -0.81
CA ALA A 88 0.14 -6.90 -0.82
C ALA A 88 0.19 -5.46 -1.33
N ILE A 89 -0.84 -5.08 -2.09
CA ILE A 89 -1.11 -3.71 -2.49
C ILE A 89 -2.56 -3.42 -2.10
N VAL A 90 -2.77 -2.35 -1.33
CA VAL A 90 -4.09 -2.00 -0.77
C VAL A 90 -4.42 -0.55 -1.11
N ARG A 91 -5.55 -0.32 -1.76
CA ARG A 91 -6.03 1.03 -2.05
C ARG A 91 -6.41 1.75 -0.76
N LEU A 92 -5.88 2.96 -0.54
CA LEU A 92 -6.15 3.79 0.63
C LEU A 92 -7.13 4.93 0.32
N ALA A 93 -6.84 5.74 -0.70
CA ALA A 93 -7.61 6.93 -0.99
C ALA A 93 -7.55 7.32 -2.47
N ASN A 94 -8.51 8.13 -2.90
CA ASN A 94 -8.44 8.88 -4.14
C ASN A 94 -7.78 10.23 -3.82
N VAL A 95 -6.67 10.53 -4.49
CA VAL A 95 -5.87 11.75 -4.32
C VAL A 95 -5.85 12.63 -5.57
N SER A 96 -6.67 12.32 -6.58
CA SER A 96 -6.75 13.09 -7.83
C SER A 96 -7.23 14.54 -7.63
N PHE A 97 -7.85 14.84 -6.49
CA PHE A 97 -8.24 16.20 -6.14
C PHE A 97 -7.03 17.11 -5.79
N LEU A 98 -5.85 16.54 -5.56
CA LEU A 98 -4.60 17.28 -5.33
C LEU A 98 -3.95 17.79 -6.62
N GLY A 99 -4.44 17.36 -7.79
CA GLY A 99 -3.94 17.75 -9.10
C GLY A 99 -3.55 16.58 -9.99
N ASP A 100 -2.64 16.81 -10.92
CA ASP A 100 -2.06 15.77 -11.74
C ASP A 100 -0.97 14.99 -10.97
N TYR A 101 -0.33 14.03 -11.62
CA TYR A 101 0.65 13.16 -10.95
C TYR A 101 1.81 13.94 -10.32
N GLU A 102 2.35 14.94 -11.03
CA GLU A 102 3.49 15.75 -10.57
C GLU A 102 3.08 16.63 -9.36
N ASP A 103 1.85 17.15 -9.38
CA ASP A 103 1.30 17.89 -8.25
C ASP A 103 1.11 16.99 -7.03
N ILE A 104 0.53 15.79 -7.22
CA ILE A 104 0.26 14.81 -6.16
C ILE A 104 1.54 14.41 -5.43
N VAL A 105 2.61 14.09 -6.19
CA VAL A 105 3.89 13.63 -5.59
C VAL A 105 4.83 14.79 -5.22
N GLY A 106 4.48 16.01 -5.60
CA GLY A 106 5.30 17.21 -5.51
C GLY A 106 5.42 17.80 -4.12
N THR A 107 6.15 18.92 -4.08
CA THR A 107 6.53 19.64 -2.86
C THR A 107 5.37 20.35 -2.15
N ASP A 108 4.23 20.47 -2.81
CA ASP A 108 3.08 21.24 -2.30
C ASP A 108 1.91 20.32 -1.89
N SER A 109 2.08 18.99 -1.97
CA SER A 109 1.03 18.00 -1.69
C SER A 109 1.50 16.88 -0.75
N LEU A 110 1.65 15.64 -1.24
CA LEU A 110 1.94 14.48 -0.38
C LEU A 110 3.35 14.51 0.22
N LEU A 111 4.35 15.01 -0.52
CA LEU A 111 5.74 15.00 -0.05
C LEU A 111 5.93 15.73 1.29
N PRO A 112 5.49 16.98 1.49
CA PRO A 112 5.63 17.66 2.78
C PRO A 112 4.83 17.01 3.90
N MET A 113 3.69 16.36 3.59
CA MET A 113 2.92 15.62 4.60
C MET A 113 3.73 14.44 5.13
N PHE A 114 4.34 13.64 4.25
CA PHE A 114 5.20 12.53 4.66
C PHE A 114 6.49 12.98 5.37
N GLN A 115 7.08 14.09 4.93
CA GLN A 115 8.27 14.66 5.57
C GLN A 115 7.99 15.24 6.97
N SER A 116 6.75 15.61 7.26
CA SER A 116 6.34 16.10 8.58
C SER A 116 6.29 15.02 9.65
N VAL A 117 6.23 13.74 9.25
CA VAL A 117 6.21 12.60 10.18
C VAL A 117 7.56 12.47 10.86
N ALA A 118 7.55 12.52 12.18
CA ALA A 118 8.79 12.50 12.97
C ALA A 118 9.56 11.20 12.80
N ILE A 119 10.85 11.31 12.51
CA ILE A 119 11.79 10.19 12.48
C ILE A 119 12.78 10.36 13.62
N PRO A 120 12.93 9.36 14.51
CA PRO A 120 13.84 9.48 15.63
C PRO A 120 15.28 9.67 15.18
N PRO A 121 16.05 10.55 15.84
CA PRO A 121 17.47 10.70 15.57
C PRO A 121 18.24 9.39 15.82
N ALA A 122 19.30 9.14 15.04
CA ALA A 122 20.15 7.99 15.25
C ALA A 122 20.72 7.97 16.69
N GLY A 123 20.67 6.81 17.34
CA GLY A 123 21.21 6.64 18.70
C GLY A 123 20.35 7.19 19.82
N SER A 124 19.11 7.60 19.57
CA SER A 124 18.17 8.01 20.61
C SER A 124 17.87 6.85 21.54
N ALA A 125 18.19 6.98 22.84
CA ALA A 125 17.85 5.99 23.85
C ALA A 125 16.33 5.89 23.98
N GLY A 126 15.78 4.67 23.81
CA GLY A 126 14.34 4.40 23.95
C GLY A 126 13.57 4.23 22.64
N VAL A 127 14.21 4.31 21.48
CA VAL A 127 13.55 4.12 20.18
C VAL A 127 13.76 2.69 19.66
N THR A 128 13.44 1.70 20.48
CA THR A 128 13.49 0.28 20.07
C THR A 128 12.33 -0.11 19.15
N ASP A 129 11.27 0.69 19.10
CA ASP A 129 10.01 0.32 18.46
C ASP A 129 9.70 1.07 17.15
N PHE A 130 10.62 1.96 16.69
CA PHE A 130 10.43 2.63 15.41
C PHE A 130 10.71 1.69 14.23
N SER A 131 9.84 1.72 13.26
CA SER A 131 9.88 0.85 12.08
C SER A 131 9.16 1.51 10.91
N SER A 132 9.28 0.96 9.70
CA SER A 132 8.47 1.40 8.57
C SER A 132 6.97 1.32 8.84
N ARG A 133 6.53 0.35 9.67
CA ARG A 133 5.14 0.21 10.10
C ARG A 133 4.70 1.37 10.99
N THR A 134 5.46 1.71 12.04
CA THR A 134 5.09 2.80 12.96
C THR A 134 5.08 4.14 12.23
N TRP A 135 6.07 4.41 11.38
CA TRP A 135 6.09 5.59 10.53
C TRP A 135 4.87 5.65 9.60
N PHE A 136 4.50 4.51 9.01
CA PHE A 136 3.33 4.43 8.12
C PHE A 136 2.03 4.79 8.85
N LEU A 137 1.84 4.30 10.08
CA LEU A 137 0.67 4.61 10.90
C LEU A 137 0.62 6.10 11.28
N ASP A 138 1.76 6.68 11.67
CA ASP A 138 1.86 8.10 11.97
C ASP A 138 1.57 8.96 10.73
N ALA A 139 2.02 8.50 9.54
CA ALA A 139 1.70 9.16 8.28
C ALA A 139 0.19 9.08 7.94
N ILE A 140 -0.50 8.00 8.26
CA ILE A 140 -1.96 7.93 8.10
C ILE A 140 -2.67 8.97 8.97
N TYR A 141 -2.21 9.23 10.20
CA TYR A 141 -2.75 10.32 11.03
C TYR A 141 -2.56 11.69 10.37
N VAL A 142 -1.38 11.98 9.85
CA VAL A 142 -1.12 13.24 9.12
C VAL A 142 -2.02 13.36 7.89
N LEU A 143 -2.15 12.30 7.10
CA LEU A 143 -3.01 12.30 5.91
C LEU A 143 -4.49 12.45 6.27
N HIS A 144 -4.93 11.90 7.41
CA HIS A 144 -6.28 12.07 7.94
C HIS A 144 -6.53 13.52 8.35
N ASP A 145 -5.62 14.13 9.12
CA ASP A 145 -5.71 15.52 9.55
C ASP A 145 -5.73 16.50 8.37
N CYS A 146 -5.04 16.14 7.27
CA CYS A 146 -5.06 16.89 6.01
C CYS A 146 -6.26 16.55 5.10
N CYS A 147 -7.22 15.73 5.55
CA CYS A 147 -8.39 15.28 4.78
C CYS A 147 -8.04 14.52 3.48
N VAL A 148 -6.85 13.93 3.37
CA VAL A 148 -6.41 13.12 2.23
C VAL A 148 -6.90 11.68 2.34
N VAL A 149 -6.83 11.11 3.55
CA VAL A 149 -7.33 9.76 3.86
C VAL A 149 -8.42 9.87 4.90
N GLN A 150 -9.59 9.28 4.64
CA GLN A 150 -10.61 9.13 5.66
C GLN A 150 -10.34 7.85 6.45
N CYS A 151 -9.99 8.00 7.73
CA CYS A 151 -9.64 6.89 8.59
C CYS A 151 -10.07 7.18 10.03
N ASP A 152 -11.19 6.60 10.46
CA ASP A 152 -11.71 6.78 11.82
C ASP A 152 -10.86 6.05 12.86
N ASP A 153 -10.21 4.95 12.48
CA ASP A 153 -9.37 4.13 13.34
C ASP A 153 -8.18 3.54 12.57
N VAL A 154 -7.01 4.13 12.78
CA VAL A 154 -5.74 3.74 12.13
C VAL A 154 -5.35 2.30 12.47
N TRP A 155 -5.67 1.82 13.68
CA TRP A 155 -5.39 0.44 14.10
C TRP A 155 -6.29 -0.58 13.40
N MET A 156 -7.54 -0.20 13.11
CA MET A 156 -8.44 -1.02 12.32
C MET A 156 -7.97 -1.12 10.87
N LEU A 157 -7.55 0.01 10.28
CA LEU A 157 -6.98 0.05 8.94
C LEU A 157 -5.71 -0.82 8.87
N GLU A 158 -4.80 -0.67 9.82
CA GLU A 158 -3.59 -1.50 9.90
C GLU A 158 -3.92 -2.99 9.95
N ARG A 159 -4.88 -3.38 10.80
CA ARG A 159 -5.29 -4.77 10.92
C ARG A 159 -5.85 -5.33 9.61
N GLU A 160 -6.59 -4.53 8.85
CA GLU A 160 -7.09 -4.93 7.54
C GLU A 160 -5.97 -5.10 6.52
N ILE A 161 -5.05 -4.14 6.44
CA ILE A 161 -3.87 -4.22 5.57
C ILE A 161 -3.06 -5.48 5.92
N ARG A 162 -2.81 -5.74 7.20
CA ARG A 162 -2.09 -6.96 7.64
C ARG A 162 -2.83 -8.23 7.27
N ARG A 163 -4.15 -8.26 7.41
CA ARG A 163 -4.96 -9.44 7.00
C ARG A 163 -4.80 -9.72 5.52
N CYS A 164 -4.80 -8.67 4.69
CA CYS A 164 -4.52 -8.78 3.26
C CYS A 164 -3.14 -9.39 3.01
N ALA A 165 -2.11 -8.87 3.69
CA ALA A 165 -0.75 -9.36 3.56
C ALA A 165 -0.58 -10.82 4.02
N PHE A 166 -1.22 -11.24 5.11
CA PHE A 166 -1.19 -12.64 5.55
C PHE A 166 -1.83 -13.58 4.53
N THR A 167 -3.00 -13.21 3.98
CA THR A 167 -3.68 -14.02 2.97
C THR A 167 -2.82 -14.19 1.71
N ALA A 168 -2.16 -13.11 1.27
CA ALA A 168 -1.27 -13.14 0.12
C ALA A 168 0.03 -13.92 0.42
N MET A 169 0.56 -13.81 1.65
CA MET A 169 1.76 -14.53 2.08
C MET A 169 1.58 -16.04 2.06
N ASP A 170 0.43 -16.54 2.49
CA ASP A 170 0.13 -17.97 2.43
C ASP A 170 0.23 -18.50 0.98
N LYS A 171 -0.29 -17.73 0.02
CA LYS A 171 -0.18 -18.07 -1.41
C LYS A 171 1.27 -17.96 -1.91
N TYR A 172 1.99 -16.91 -1.50
CA TYR A 172 3.40 -16.71 -1.86
C TYR A 172 4.26 -17.88 -1.38
N LEU A 173 4.09 -18.34 -0.13
CA LEU A 173 4.84 -19.46 0.44
C LEU A 173 4.47 -20.80 -0.21
N GLN A 174 3.20 -21.02 -0.56
CA GLN A 174 2.76 -22.21 -1.27
C GLN A 174 3.40 -22.30 -2.67
N ASN A 175 3.48 -21.19 -3.37
CA ASN A 175 4.07 -21.13 -4.71
C ASN A 175 5.61 -21.21 -4.68
N SER A 176 6.26 -20.69 -3.64
CA SER A 176 7.73 -20.75 -3.49
C SER A 176 8.25 -22.13 -3.14
N GLY A 177 7.39 -23.04 -2.66
CA GLY A 177 7.72 -24.44 -2.39
C GLY A 177 7.63 -25.37 -3.61
N ALA A 178 7.06 -24.93 -4.71
CA ALA A 178 7.03 -25.65 -5.98
C ALA A 178 8.33 -25.41 -6.75
N SER A 179 9.05 -26.49 -7.14
CA SER A 179 10.38 -26.45 -7.77
C SER A 179 10.43 -25.86 -9.21
N GLU A 180 9.41 -25.20 -9.69
CA GLU A 180 9.43 -24.43 -10.92
C GLU A 180 9.05 -22.97 -10.63
N PRO A 181 9.77 -21.99 -11.22
CA PRO A 181 9.34 -20.59 -11.12
C PRO A 181 7.96 -20.48 -11.79
N PRO A 182 6.94 -20.02 -11.07
CA PRO A 182 5.65 -19.80 -11.70
C PRO A 182 5.82 -18.72 -12.77
N SER A 183 5.49 -19.07 -14.02
CA SER A 183 5.45 -18.16 -15.15
C SER A 183 4.34 -17.10 -15.03
N ASP A 184 3.62 -17.08 -13.90
CA ASP A 184 2.48 -16.20 -13.67
C ASP A 184 2.32 -15.94 -12.16
N LEU A 185 3.16 -15.05 -11.61
CA LEU A 185 2.93 -14.46 -10.28
C LEU A 185 1.82 -13.41 -10.43
N SER A 186 0.57 -13.87 -10.47
CA SER A 186 -0.54 -12.95 -10.30
C SER A 186 -0.61 -12.50 -8.83
N LEU A 187 -0.26 -11.25 -8.60
CA LEU A 187 -0.46 -10.56 -7.33
C LEU A 187 -1.97 -10.40 -7.12
N ASP A 188 -2.51 -11.07 -6.10
CA ASP A 188 -3.90 -10.81 -5.69
C ASP A 188 -4.00 -9.43 -5.06
N LEU A 189 -4.53 -8.46 -5.77
CA LEU A 189 -4.94 -7.19 -5.16
C LEU A 189 -6.19 -7.47 -4.31
N ILE A 190 -6.00 -7.43 -3.03
CA ILE A 190 -7.13 -7.39 -2.13
C ILE A 190 -7.57 -5.94 -2.07
N SER A 191 -8.56 -5.59 -2.88
CA SER A 191 -9.27 -4.33 -2.71
C SER A 191 -9.95 -4.36 -1.34
N CYS A 192 -9.32 -3.77 -0.34
CA CYS A 192 -10.01 -3.44 0.89
C CYS A 192 -11.13 -2.48 0.51
N ARG A 193 -12.39 -2.90 0.72
CA ARG A 193 -13.55 -2.07 0.47
C ARG A 193 -13.38 -0.79 1.28
N ARG A 194 -13.53 0.33 0.60
CA ARG A 194 -13.85 1.61 1.20
C ARG A 194 -14.84 1.38 2.32
N LEU A 195 -14.55 1.86 3.52
CA LEU A 195 -15.51 1.95 4.63
C LEU A 195 -16.55 3.04 4.33
N ASP A 196 -17.07 3.08 3.10
CA ASP A 196 -18.14 3.97 2.66
C ASP A 196 -19.48 3.37 3.05
N GLY A 197 -19.83 3.52 4.27
CA GLY A 197 -21.09 3.04 4.81
C GLY A 197 -21.74 4.00 5.78
N ILE A 198 -21.78 5.31 5.46
CA ILE A 198 -22.76 6.22 6.07
C ILE A 198 -23.24 7.17 4.97
N PRO A 199 -24.52 7.12 4.57
CA PRO A 199 -25.14 8.18 3.78
C PRO A 199 -25.28 9.43 4.66
N ILE A 200 -24.95 10.58 4.08
CA ILE A 200 -25.26 11.90 4.62
C ILE A 200 -26.76 12.14 4.51
#